data_8d66cdec5d94862867e349f5f57fd43b
#
_entry.id   8d66cdec5d94862867e349f5f57fd43b
#
_cell.length_a   1.000
_cell.length_b   1.000
_cell.length_c   1.000
_cell.angle_alpha   90.00
_cell.angle_beta   90.00
_cell.angle_gamma   90.00
#
_symmetry.space_group_name_H-M   'P 1'
#
loop_
_entity.id
_entity.type
_entity.pdbx_description
1 polymer ?
#
loop_
_entity_poly.entity_id
_entity_poly.type
_entity_poly.pdbx_seq_one_letter_code
_entity_poly.pdbx_strand_id
1 'polypeptide(L)'
;FREALIGAGALDKLFARLDRAIKDAGYLPMSGQIVDASLVAAPRQRNTEEEKAAIKAGKNAAEIWPDQPAKAAQKDTDARWTVKTSKGKVEADRTVKRDLAIPAFGYKSHIGIDQRHGFIRRHKVTDAAAHDGARLREGLIDPTNTASDVWADTAYRSKANEDFLADRGKTSQIHHENKGVFAGL
;
A
#
# COMPACT_ATOMS: atom_id res chain seq x y z
N PHE A 1 -6.42 -14.37 20.54
CA PHE A 1 -6.88 -12.96 20.54
C PHE A 1 -6.98 -12.41 19.09
N ARG A 2 -5.89 -12.43 18.30
CA ARG A 2 -5.86 -11.89 16.92
C ARG A 2 -6.92 -12.53 16.02
N GLU A 3 -7.01 -13.86 16.00
CA GLU A 3 -7.99 -14.60 15.17
C GLU A 3 -9.44 -14.28 15.58
N ALA A 4 -9.69 -14.07 16.86
CA ALA A 4 -11.01 -13.67 17.33
C ALA A 4 -11.39 -12.27 16.82
N LEU A 5 -10.45 -11.32 16.78
CA LEU A 5 -10.69 -9.98 16.21
C LEU A 5 -10.97 -10.04 14.71
N ILE A 6 -10.21 -10.86 13.98
CA ILE A 6 -10.40 -11.05 12.53
C ILE A 6 -11.77 -11.69 12.28
N GLY A 7 -12.09 -12.79 12.95
CA GLY A 7 -13.36 -13.48 12.80
C GLY A 7 -14.58 -12.64 13.16
N ALA A 8 -14.43 -11.70 14.10
CA ALA A 8 -15.47 -10.74 14.47
C ALA A 8 -15.56 -9.51 13.55
N GLY A 9 -14.69 -9.38 12.54
CA GLY A 9 -14.60 -8.18 11.71
C GLY A 9 -14.38 -6.89 12.52
N ALA A 10 -13.62 -7.00 13.62
CA ALA A 10 -13.52 -5.93 14.61
C ALA A 10 -12.43 -4.91 14.30
N LEU A 11 -11.50 -5.22 13.39
CA LEU A 11 -10.33 -4.37 13.13
C LEU A 11 -10.73 -2.98 12.63
N ASP A 12 -11.60 -2.90 11.63
CA ASP A 12 -12.08 -1.63 11.08
C ASP A 12 -12.85 -0.80 12.11
N LYS A 13 -13.66 -1.47 12.96
CA LYS A 13 -14.39 -0.82 14.04
C LYS A 13 -13.46 -0.24 15.09
N LEU A 14 -12.39 -0.97 15.45
CA LEU A 14 -11.37 -0.50 16.38
C LEU A 14 -10.61 0.68 15.80
N PHE A 15 -10.23 0.63 14.53
CA PHE A 15 -9.56 1.73 13.84
C PHE A 15 -10.44 2.98 13.79
N ALA A 16 -11.71 2.83 13.42
CA ALA A 16 -12.66 3.94 13.39
C ALA A 16 -12.88 4.56 14.79
N ARG A 17 -12.89 3.74 15.84
CA ARG A 17 -12.98 4.21 17.25
C ARG A 17 -11.74 4.98 17.65
N LEU A 18 -10.54 4.50 17.27
CA LEU A 18 -9.28 5.20 17.51
C LEU A 18 -9.25 6.56 16.80
N ASP A 19 -9.60 6.61 15.51
CA ASP A 19 -9.64 7.87 14.76
C ASP A 19 -10.60 8.89 15.39
N ARG A 20 -11.76 8.42 15.87
CA ARG A 20 -12.70 9.28 16.61
C ARG A 20 -12.09 9.80 17.90
N ALA A 21 -11.48 8.95 18.72
CA ALA A 21 -10.84 9.36 19.97
C ALA A 21 -9.72 10.38 19.74
N ILE A 22 -8.95 10.24 18.67
CA ILE A 22 -7.92 11.19 18.25
C ILE A 22 -8.56 12.55 17.90
N LYS A 23 -9.67 12.56 17.17
CA LYS A 23 -10.40 13.79 16.80
C LYS A 23 -11.02 14.46 18.03
N ASP A 24 -11.62 13.68 18.93
CA ASP A 24 -12.23 14.18 20.18
C ASP A 24 -11.17 14.77 21.10
N ALA A 25 -9.94 14.30 21.06
CA ALA A 25 -8.80 14.89 21.75
C ALA A 25 -8.24 16.17 21.06
N GLY A 26 -8.89 16.66 19.99
CA GLY A 26 -8.54 17.92 19.31
C GLY A 26 -7.54 17.77 18.16
N TYR A 27 -7.11 16.55 17.82
CA TYR A 27 -6.19 16.33 16.68
C TYR A 27 -6.96 16.21 15.37
N LEU A 28 -7.47 17.32 14.88
CA LEU A 28 -8.26 17.37 13.64
C LEU A 28 -7.35 17.34 12.40
N PRO A 29 -7.75 16.64 11.32
CA PRO A 29 -7.01 16.60 10.07
C PRO A 29 -7.27 17.87 9.25
N MET A 30 -6.39 18.88 9.38
CA MET A 30 -6.59 20.22 8.79
C MET A 30 -5.37 20.75 8.01
N SER A 31 -4.35 19.91 7.77
CA SER A 31 -3.07 20.39 7.21
C SER A 31 -2.63 19.67 5.92
N GLY A 32 -3.53 18.98 5.27
CA GLY A 32 -3.22 18.13 4.13
C GLY A 32 -2.90 16.69 4.53
N GLN A 33 -2.60 15.86 3.55
CA GLN A 33 -2.43 14.43 3.76
C GLN A 33 -1.34 13.83 2.88
N ILE A 34 -0.68 12.82 3.41
CA ILE A 34 0.38 12.07 2.75
C ILE A 34 -0.11 10.65 2.53
N VAL A 35 0.02 10.15 1.30
CA VAL A 35 -0.34 8.77 0.94
C VAL A 35 0.93 8.02 0.58
N ASP A 36 1.11 6.85 1.18
CA ASP A 36 2.26 5.99 0.93
C ASP A 36 1.88 4.51 1.06
N ALA A 37 2.74 3.64 0.52
CA ALA A 37 2.62 2.20 0.61
C ALA A 37 3.92 1.54 1.08
N SER A 38 3.79 0.68 2.07
CA SER A 38 4.91 -0.11 2.58
C SER A 38 4.73 -1.58 2.28
N LEU A 39 5.79 -2.25 1.85
CA LEU A 39 5.80 -3.68 1.64
C LEU A 39 5.89 -4.42 2.98
N VAL A 40 4.97 -5.34 3.22
CA VAL A 40 4.95 -6.23 4.39
C VAL A 40 5.26 -7.64 3.92
N ALA A 41 6.47 -8.12 4.24
CA ALA A 41 6.90 -9.44 3.83
C ALA A 41 6.11 -10.53 4.57
N ALA A 42 5.69 -11.56 3.83
CA ALA A 42 5.14 -12.79 4.37
C ALA A 42 6.17 -13.93 4.28
N PRO A 43 6.06 -14.97 5.13
CA PRO A 43 6.91 -16.14 5.03
C PRO A 43 6.79 -16.83 3.67
N ARG A 44 7.92 -17.04 3.02
CA ARG A 44 7.94 -17.75 1.73
C ARG A 44 7.46 -19.18 1.90
N GLN A 45 6.63 -19.63 0.99
CA GLN A 45 6.03 -20.97 1.03
C GLN A 45 6.55 -21.85 -0.09
N ARG A 46 6.72 -23.14 0.22
CA ARG A 46 6.99 -24.17 -0.78
C ARG A 46 5.65 -24.77 -1.19
N ASN A 47 5.25 -24.58 -2.43
CA ASN A 47 4.03 -25.12 -3.02
C ASN A 47 4.39 -25.90 -4.29
N THR A 48 3.63 -26.96 -4.59
CA THR A 48 3.74 -27.67 -5.87
C THR A 48 3.24 -26.79 -7.01
N GLU A 49 3.47 -27.19 -8.25
CA GLU A 49 2.99 -26.39 -9.41
C GLU A 49 1.45 -26.39 -9.48
N GLU A 50 0.80 -27.52 -9.12
CA GLU A 50 -0.65 -27.62 -9.04
C GLU A 50 -1.22 -26.69 -7.95
N GLU A 51 -0.60 -26.64 -6.77
CA GLU A 51 -0.97 -25.75 -5.67
C GLU A 51 -0.80 -24.28 -6.09
N LYS A 52 0.30 -23.94 -6.76
CA LYS A 52 0.54 -22.58 -7.29
C LYS A 52 -0.51 -22.20 -8.33
N ALA A 53 -0.88 -23.13 -9.23
CA ALA A 53 -1.91 -22.89 -10.21
C ALA A 53 -3.29 -22.66 -9.56
N ALA A 54 -3.62 -23.44 -8.53
CA ALA A 54 -4.87 -23.30 -7.78
C ALA A 54 -4.92 -21.95 -7.03
N ILE A 55 -3.82 -21.54 -6.37
CA ILE A 55 -3.70 -20.22 -5.72
C ILE A 55 -3.85 -19.09 -6.76
N LYS A 56 -3.23 -19.22 -7.91
CA LYS A 56 -3.34 -18.23 -9.00
C LYS A 56 -4.77 -18.15 -9.55
N ALA A 57 -5.50 -19.27 -9.55
CA ALA A 57 -6.91 -19.32 -9.92
C ALA A 57 -7.86 -18.78 -8.83
N GLY A 58 -7.34 -18.31 -7.70
CA GLY A 58 -8.12 -17.70 -6.63
C GLY A 58 -8.76 -18.67 -5.65
N LYS A 59 -8.36 -19.94 -5.65
CA LYS A 59 -8.87 -20.92 -4.68
C LYS A 59 -8.31 -20.62 -3.28
N ASN A 60 -9.15 -20.76 -2.27
CA ASN A 60 -8.76 -20.61 -0.88
C ASN A 60 -8.08 -21.88 -0.33
N ALA A 61 -7.49 -21.76 0.86
CA ALA A 61 -6.72 -22.86 1.47
C ALA A 61 -7.56 -24.13 1.70
N ALA A 62 -8.82 -23.99 2.08
CA ALA A 62 -9.71 -25.15 2.32
C ALA A 62 -10.06 -25.90 1.00
N GLU A 63 -10.16 -25.18 -0.11
CA GLU A 63 -10.41 -25.77 -1.42
C GLU A 63 -9.17 -26.45 -2.00
N ILE A 64 -7.98 -26.00 -1.65
CA ILE A 64 -6.71 -26.58 -2.15
C ILE A 64 -6.31 -27.79 -1.32
N TRP A 65 -6.54 -27.75 -0.01
CA TRP A 65 -6.13 -28.82 0.93
C TRP A 65 -7.31 -29.32 1.78
N PRO A 66 -8.40 -29.86 1.20
CA PRO A 66 -9.60 -30.23 1.93
C PRO A 66 -9.34 -31.33 2.98
N ASP A 67 -8.44 -32.26 2.69
CA ASP A 67 -8.09 -33.37 3.57
C ASP A 67 -6.89 -33.06 4.50
N GLN A 68 -6.36 -31.84 4.48
CA GLN A 68 -5.18 -31.44 5.23
C GLN A 68 -5.41 -30.11 5.98
N PRO A 69 -6.33 -30.05 6.97
CA PRO A 69 -6.72 -28.81 7.61
C PRO A 69 -5.56 -28.10 8.34
N ALA A 70 -4.62 -28.86 8.91
CA ALA A 70 -3.44 -28.31 9.55
C ALA A 70 -2.51 -27.61 8.54
N LYS A 71 -2.37 -28.16 7.33
CA LYS A 71 -1.62 -27.54 6.25
C LYS A 71 -2.36 -26.30 5.72
N ALA A 72 -3.67 -26.41 5.50
CA ALA A 72 -4.49 -25.27 5.06
C ALA A 72 -4.38 -24.07 6.02
N ALA A 73 -4.38 -24.29 7.34
CA ALA A 73 -4.25 -23.25 8.35
C ALA A 73 -2.86 -22.57 8.38
N GLN A 74 -1.83 -23.22 7.84
CA GLN A 74 -0.46 -22.68 7.79
C GLN A 74 -0.11 -22.01 6.47
N LYS A 75 -0.93 -22.20 5.45
CA LYS A 75 -0.68 -21.65 4.10
C LYS A 75 -1.38 -20.32 3.91
N ASP A 76 -0.65 -19.40 3.28
CA ASP A 76 -1.15 -18.10 2.88
C ASP A 76 -1.47 -18.15 1.38
N THR A 77 -2.76 -18.08 1.04
CA THR A 77 -3.23 -18.09 -0.35
C THR A 77 -3.43 -16.70 -0.94
N ASP A 78 -3.29 -15.64 -0.14
CA ASP A 78 -3.57 -14.27 -0.54
C ASP A 78 -2.31 -13.45 -0.85
N ALA A 79 -1.19 -13.76 -0.19
CA ALA A 79 0.09 -13.12 -0.46
C ALA A 79 0.55 -13.37 -1.90
N ARG A 80 1.18 -12.36 -2.52
CA ARG A 80 1.69 -12.44 -3.90
C ARG A 80 3.16 -12.00 -3.97
N TRP A 81 3.80 -12.43 -5.05
CA TRP A 81 5.13 -11.97 -5.41
C TRP A 81 5.06 -10.61 -6.10
N THR A 82 6.00 -9.75 -5.75
CA THR A 82 6.29 -8.51 -6.45
C THR A 82 7.79 -8.35 -6.63
N VAL A 83 8.20 -7.45 -7.52
CA VAL A 83 9.61 -7.11 -7.71
C VAL A 83 9.80 -5.64 -7.39
N LYS A 84 10.63 -5.36 -6.39
CA LYS A 84 11.07 -3.99 -6.09
C LYS A 84 12.35 -3.72 -6.87
N THR A 85 12.32 -2.74 -7.75
CA THR A 85 13.51 -2.30 -8.48
C THR A 85 14.17 -1.14 -7.75
N SER A 86 15.42 -1.31 -7.36
CA SER A 86 16.25 -0.22 -6.83
C SER A 86 17.03 0.38 -8.01
N LYS A 87 16.79 1.65 -8.30
CA LYS A 87 17.61 2.36 -9.33
C LYS A 87 19.04 2.42 -8.87
N GLY A 88 19.95 2.03 -9.76
CA GLY A 88 21.39 2.14 -9.54
C GLY A 88 21.81 3.60 -9.36
N LYS A 89 22.64 3.86 -8.37
CA LYS A 89 23.23 5.19 -8.19
C LYS A 89 24.45 5.33 -9.09
N VAL A 90 24.62 6.49 -9.69
CA VAL A 90 25.87 6.87 -10.37
C VAL A 90 26.87 7.25 -9.28
N GLU A 91 27.99 6.55 -9.19
CA GLU A 91 29.06 6.87 -8.26
C GLU A 91 29.91 8.05 -8.78
N ALA A 92 30.74 8.64 -7.93
CA ALA A 92 31.57 9.79 -8.27
C ALA A 92 32.56 9.53 -9.44
N ASP A 93 32.91 8.27 -9.67
CA ASP A 93 33.76 7.80 -10.78
C ASP A 93 32.98 7.55 -12.09
N ARG A 94 31.69 7.91 -12.15
CA ARG A 94 30.76 7.68 -13.28
C ARG A 94 30.41 6.20 -13.54
N THR A 95 30.76 5.29 -12.64
CA THR A 95 30.23 3.91 -12.73
C THR A 95 28.75 3.90 -12.38
N VAL A 96 27.93 3.32 -13.27
CA VAL A 96 26.50 3.13 -13.04
C VAL A 96 26.29 1.78 -12.37
N LYS A 97 25.88 1.77 -11.09
CA LYS A 97 25.42 0.53 -10.48
C LYS A 97 24.16 0.05 -11.19
N ARG A 98 24.13 -1.25 -11.53
CA ARG A 98 22.95 -1.86 -12.17
C ARG A 98 21.75 -1.79 -11.26
N ASP A 99 20.57 -1.61 -11.84
CA ASP A 99 19.30 -1.75 -11.14
C ASP A 99 19.19 -3.14 -10.53
N LEU A 100 18.92 -3.19 -9.24
CA LEU A 100 18.70 -4.43 -8.52
C LEU A 100 17.21 -4.73 -8.46
N ALA A 101 16.80 -5.84 -9.05
CA ALA A 101 15.45 -6.38 -8.92
C ALA A 101 15.38 -7.30 -7.70
N ILE A 102 14.71 -6.88 -6.65
CA ILE A 102 14.57 -7.64 -5.41
C ILE A 102 13.17 -8.23 -5.36
N PRO A 103 13.01 -9.56 -5.53
CA PRO A 103 11.72 -10.19 -5.40
C PRO A 103 11.29 -10.24 -3.93
N ALA A 104 10.04 -9.88 -3.67
CA ALA A 104 9.43 -9.94 -2.35
C ALA A 104 8.07 -10.64 -2.42
N PHE A 105 7.77 -11.44 -1.40
CA PHE A 105 6.50 -12.13 -1.26
C PHE A 105 5.76 -11.58 -0.04
N GLY A 106 4.50 -11.21 -0.19
CA GLY A 106 3.71 -10.68 0.93
C GLY A 106 2.57 -9.77 0.50
N TYR A 107 2.45 -8.68 1.24
CA TYR A 107 1.38 -7.70 1.16
C TYR A 107 1.92 -6.29 1.04
N LYS A 108 1.06 -5.35 0.72
CA LYS A 108 1.29 -3.92 0.85
C LYS A 108 0.32 -3.31 1.85
N SER A 109 0.85 -2.51 2.77
CA SER A 109 0.08 -1.66 3.65
C SER A 109 0.07 -0.25 3.07
N HIS A 110 -1.09 0.19 2.60
CA HIS A 110 -1.32 1.53 2.10
C HIS A 110 -1.91 2.38 3.22
N ILE A 111 -1.38 3.56 3.44
CA ILE A 111 -1.81 4.47 4.49
C ILE A 111 -2.05 5.88 3.96
N GLY A 112 -3.03 6.57 4.53
CA GLY A 112 -3.24 8.00 4.41
C GLY A 112 -3.01 8.64 5.78
N ILE A 113 -2.06 9.56 5.88
CA ILE A 113 -1.60 10.19 7.12
C ILE A 113 -1.98 11.66 7.07
N ASP A 114 -2.44 12.26 8.18
CA ASP A 114 -2.50 13.71 8.25
C ASP A 114 -1.09 14.30 8.40
N GLN A 115 -0.79 15.33 7.63
CA GLN A 115 0.56 15.89 7.55
C GLN A 115 1.05 16.48 8.86
N ARG A 116 0.18 17.16 9.60
CA ARG A 116 0.57 17.92 10.80
C ARG A 116 0.89 17.04 11.99
N HIS A 117 0.02 16.04 12.22
CA HIS A 117 0.09 15.23 13.45
C HIS A 117 0.71 13.85 13.19
N GLY A 118 0.85 13.44 11.92
CA GLY A 118 1.41 12.12 11.57
C GLY A 118 0.51 10.94 11.91
N PHE A 119 -0.78 11.16 12.22
CA PHE A 119 -1.70 10.07 12.51
C PHE A 119 -2.21 9.40 11.23
N ILE A 120 -2.22 8.07 11.22
CA ILE A 120 -2.86 7.31 10.16
C ILE A 120 -4.37 7.51 10.25
N ARG A 121 -4.97 8.08 9.22
CA ARG A 121 -6.40 8.33 9.10
C ARG A 121 -7.11 7.32 8.21
N ARG A 122 -6.40 6.76 7.25
CA ARG A 122 -6.89 5.77 6.31
C ARG A 122 -5.87 4.66 6.15
N HIS A 123 -6.35 3.46 6.01
CA HIS A 123 -5.50 2.32 5.71
C HIS A 123 -6.19 1.35 4.75
N LYS A 124 -5.39 0.62 4.00
CA LYS A 124 -5.84 -0.50 3.17
C LYS A 124 -4.69 -1.50 3.04
N VAL A 125 -5.03 -2.77 3.09
CA VAL A 125 -4.07 -3.85 2.84
C VAL A 125 -4.42 -4.51 1.51
N THR A 126 -3.40 -4.77 0.69
CA THR A 126 -3.53 -5.54 -0.56
C THR A 126 -2.43 -6.59 -0.62
N ASP A 127 -2.55 -7.53 -1.57
CA ASP A 127 -1.39 -8.34 -1.92
C ASP A 127 -0.25 -7.46 -2.50
N ALA A 128 0.97 -7.98 -2.49
CA ALA A 128 2.15 -7.20 -2.90
C ALA A 128 2.21 -6.91 -4.41
N ALA A 129 1.46 -7.62 -5.25
CA ALA A 129 1.41 -7.38 -6.69
C ALA A 129 0.46 -6.23 -7.08
N ALA A 130 -0.41 -5.80 -6.16
CA ALA A 130 -1.34 -4.72 -6.42
C ALA A 130 -0.61 -3.40 -6.72
N HIS A 131 -1.12 -2.64 -7.69
CA HIS A 131 -0.55 -1.36 -8.09
C HIS A 131 -0.92 -0.26 -7.10
N ASP A 132 0.07 0.46 -6.57
CA ASP A 132 -0.09 1.46 -5.50
C ASP A 132 -0.99 2.62 -5.96
N GLY A 133 -0.74 3.16 -7.15
CA GLY A 133 -1.48 4.30 -7.68
C GLY A 133 -2.99 4.09 -7.78
N ALA A 134 -3.46 2.87 -8.05
CA ALA A 134 -4.89 2.58 -8.09
C ALA A 134 -5.56 2.71 -6.71
N ARG A 135 -4.80 2.47 -5.64
CA ARG A 135 -5.32 2.45 -4.26
C ARG A 135 -5.68 3.84 -3.74
N LEU A 136 -5.07 4.92 -4.25
CA LEU A 136 -5.39 6.29 -3.86
C LEU A 136 -6.89 6.56 -3.93
N ARG A 137 -7.54 6.14 -5.01
CA ARG A 137 -8.97 6.33 -5.26
C ARG A 137 -9.87 5.40 -4.44
N GLU A 138 -9.30 4.41 -3.79
CA GLU A 138 -10.03 3.37 -3.05
C GLU A 138 -10.09 3.65 -1.54
N GLY A 139 -10.17 4.91 -1.16
CA GLY A 139 -10.44 5.33 0.22
C GLY A 139 -9.22 5.74 1.03
N LEU A 140 -8.06 5.96 0.42
CA LEU A 140 -6.87 6.46 1.13
C LEU A 140 -6.93 7.98 1.39
N ILE A 141 -7.77 8.70 0.68
CA ILE A 141 -7.99 10.13 0.92
C ILE A 141 -9.02 10.30 2.02
N ASP A 142 -8.64 10.99 3.09
CA ASP A 142 -9.56 11.32 4.17
C ASP A 142 -10.43 12.53 3.78
N PRO A 143 -11.76 12.34 3.60
CA PRO A 143 -12.66 13.43 3.23
C PRO A 143 -12.83 14.46 4.35
N THR A 144 -12.49 14.12 5.58
CA THR A 144 -12.59 15.04 6.74
C THR A 144 -11.38 15.97 6.87
N ASN A 145 -10.31 15.74 6.10
CA ASN A 145 -9.18 16.67 6.05
C ASN A 145 -9.57 17.92 5.26
N THR A 146 -9.60 19.07 5.93
CA THR A 146 -10.08 20.33 5.35
C THR A 146 -9.06 21.01 4.44
N ALA A 147 -7.76 20.72 4.57
CA ALA A 147 -6.76 21.22 3.65
C ALA A 147 -6.80 20.50 2.29
N SER A 148 -6.37 21.20 1.25
CA SER A 148 -6.44 20.69 -0.13
C SER A 148 -5.28 19.77 -0.49
N ASP A 149 -4.08 19.97 0.06
CA ASP A 149 -2.85 19.33 -0.42
C ASP A 149 -2.78 17.84 -0.14
N VAL A 150 -2.41 17.07 -1.18
CA VAL A 150 -2.18 15.63 -1.12
C VAL A 150 -0.82 15.30 -1.69
N TRP A 151 0.07 14.80 -0.84
CA TRP A 151 1.42 14.35 -1.20
C TRP A 151 1.45 12.83 -1.38
N ALA A 152 2.14 12.38 -2.39
CA ALA A 152 2.47 10.98 -2.62
C ALA A 152 3.72 10.87 -3.51
N ASP A 153 4.25 9.66 -3.63
CA ASP A 153 5.36 9.40 -4.55
C ASP A 153 4.89 9.32 -6.02
N THR A 154 5.85 9.16 -6.94
CA THR A 154 5.60 9.10 -8.39
C THR A 154 4.74 7.90 -8.81
N ALA A 155 4.69 6.81 -8.03
CA ALA A 155 3.87 5.65 -8.33
C ALA A 155 2.36 5.95 -8.30
N TYR A 156 1.96 6.99 -7.57
CA TYR A 156 0.57 7.45 -7.50
C TYR A 156 0.20 8.41 -8.63
N ARG A 157 1.16 8.85 -9.45
CA ARG A 157 0.88 9.81 -10.51
C ARG A 157 0.18 9.15 -11.70
N SER A 158 -1.03 9.58 -11.97
CA SER A 158 -1.77 9.21 -13.17
C SER A 158 -2.85 10.25 -13.45
N LYS A 159 -3.24 10.39 -14.72
CA LYS A 159 -4.36 11.28 -15.07
C LYS A 159 -5.61 10.98 -14.23
N ALA A 160 -5.92 9.71 -14.05
CA ALA A 160 -7.09 9.30 -13.26
C ALA A 160 -7.01 9.69 -11.77
N ASN A 161 -5.82 9.76 -11.19
CA ASN A 161 -5.64 10.24 -9.81
C ASN A 161 -5.67 11.76 -9.74
N GLU A 162 -5.10 12.46 -10.71
CA GLU A 162 -5.18 13.92 -10.79
C GLU A 162 -6.64 14.39 -10.94
N ASP A 163 -7.37 13.78 -11.87
CA ASP A 163 -8.81 14.06 -12.06
C ASP A 163 -9.61 13.77 -10.77
N PHE A 164 -9.35 12.63 -10.12
CA PHE A 164 -9.99 12.24 -8.87
C PHE A 164 -9.75 13.24 -7.72
N LEU A 165 -8.53 13.76 -7.61
CA LEU A 165 -8.18 14.75 -6.60
C LEU A 165 -8.84 16.10 -6.90
N ALA A 166 -8.80 16.55 -8.18
CA ALA A 166 -9.41 17.79 -8.63
C ALA A 166 -10.92 17.80 -8.38
N ASP A 167 -11.62 16.70 -8.71
CA ASP A 167 -13.07 16.54 -8.49
C ASP A 167 -13.46 16.67 -7.00
N ARG A 168 -12.52 16.48 -6.09
CA ARG A 168 -12.70 16.60 -4.63
C ARG A 168 -12.15 17.89 -4.05
N GLY A 169 -11.78 18.85 -4.89
CA GLY A 169 -11.17 20.10 -4.46
C GLY A 169 -9.80 19.91 -3.78
N LYS A 170 -9.10 18.82 -4.12
CA LYS A 170 -7.76 18.53 -3.60
C LYS A 170 -6.71 18.94 -4.62
N THR A 171 -5.58 19.47 -4.10
CA THR A 171 -4.41 19.87 -4.88
C THR A 171 -3.39 18.75 -4.86
N SER A 172 -3.06 18.21 -6.02
CA SER A 172 -2.01 17.19 -6.14
C SER A 172 -0.63 17.80 -5.91
N GLN A 173 0.08 17.25 -4.94
CA GLN A 173 1.50 17.48 -4.68
C GLN A 173 2.30 16.19 -4.94
N ILE A 174 1.78 15.32 -5.82
CA ILE A 174 2.44 14.08 -6.20
C ILE A 174 3.71 14.41 -6.98
N HIS A 175 4.83 13.87 -6.54
CA HIS A 175 6.13 14.14 -7.14
C HIS A 175 6.13 13.96 -8.65
N HIS A 176 6.68 14.96 -9.36
CA HIS A 176 7.07 14.85 -10.75
C HIS A 176 8.47 14.23 -10.80
N GLU A 177 8.68 13.14 -11.52
CA GLU A 177 10.03 12.84 -11.96
C GLU A 177 10.48 14.04 -12.79
N ASN A 178 11.40 14.83 -12.29
CA ASN A 178 12.14 15.77 -13.11
C ASN A 178 12.92 14.92 -14.13
N LYS A 179 12.37 14.73 -15.31
CA LYS A 179 13.15 14.36 -16.47
C LYS A 179 14.11 15.54 -16.66
N GLY A 180 15.36 15.31 -16.23
CA GLY A 180 16.36 16.34 -16.10
C GLY A 180 16.34 17.35 -17.25
N VAL A 181 16.00 18.55 -16.95
CA VAL A 181 16.44 19.72 -17.69
C VAL A 181 17.84 20.03 -17.18
N PHE A 182 18.82 19.24 -17.57
CA PHE A 182 20.16 19.74 -17.74
C PHE A 182 20.20 20.42 -19.11
N ALA A 183 19.59 21.59 -19.19
CA ALA A 183 19.91 22.57 -20.23
C ALA A 183 20.98 23.49 -19.63
N GLY A 184 22.16 23.33 -20.10
CA GLY A 184 23.28 24.23 -20.24
C GLY A 184 23.47 25.37 -19.20
N LEU A 185 24.58 25.34 -18.54
CA LEU A 185 25.51 26.45 -18.37
C LEU A 185 26.92 25.86 -18.41
#